data_9ed925953c29f4621189ad069a36a0ea
#
_entry.id   9ed925953c29f4621189ad069a36a0ea
#
_cell.length_a   1.000
_cell.length_b   1.000
_cell.length_c   1.000
_cell.angle_alpha   90.00
_cell.angle_beta   90.00
_cell.angle_gamma   90.00
#
_symmetry.space_group_name_H-M   'P 1'
#
loop_
_entity.id
_entity.type
_entity.pdbx_description
1 polymer ?
#
loop_
_entity_poly.entity_id
_entity_poly.type
_entity_poly.pdbx_seq_one_letter_code
_entity_poly.pdbx_strand_id
1 'polypeptide(L)'
;GLERYDPETRPMVEGEDYRVMTPRELRGLRNSRGICIGTARANPGRQITRPEHLTNPERNASLARTHQALAALGVDALISIGGDGTLMTANTLNRYQDMLPEGAHRVRIIHVPKTIDNDYSGIDFTFGFFTAVDVMSKELLNLRADAIATQSYFVVEVMGRMAGWLGYGVSIAGEAHMMVGVEDVVGELVDESAGSRDGIIPVYLDLDALCDRVIQLIQTRQAKGKTY
;
A
#
# COMPACT_ATOMS: atom_id res chain seq x y z
N GLY A 1 9.53 14.84 12.42
CA GLY A 1 8.60 14.32 13.34
C GLY A 1 9.19 13.46 14.44
N LEU A 2 8.41 12.52 14.93
CA LEU A 2 8.65 11.69 16.13
C LEU A 2 10.05 11.05 16.20
N GLU A 3 10.59 10.52 15.10
CA GLU A 3 11.90 9.87 15.07
C GLU A 3 13.11 10.80 15.33
N ARG A 4 12.88 12.10 15.26
CA ARG A 4 13.91 13.14 15.47
C ARG A 4 13.71 13.87 16.79
N TYR A 5 12.80 13.41 17.62
CA TYR A 5 12.53 14.01 18.92
C TYR A 5 13.76 14.00 19.81
N ASP A 6 13.97 15.12 20.46
CA ASP A 6 14.94 15.31 21.52
C ASP A 6 14.36 16.37 22.47
N PRO A 7 14.27 16.10 23.78
CA PRO A 7 13.59 17.00 24.71
C PRO A 7 14.30 18.37 24.86
N GLU A 8 15.61 18.44 24.62
CA GLU A 8 16.39 19.65 24.79
C GLU A 8 16.57 20.42 23.47
N THR A 9 16.91 19.71 22.39
CA THR A 9 17.31 20.32 21.12
C THR A 9 16.20 20.35 20.10
N ARG A 10 15.21 19.43 20.19
CA ARG A 10 14.10 19.33 19.25
C ARG A 10 12.82 18.81 19.93
N PRO A 11 12.20 19.58 20.83
CA PRO A 11 10.90 19.23 21.39
C PRO A 11 9.82 19.20 20.30
N MET A 12 8.72 18.49 20.57
CA MET A 12 7.56 18.47 19.68
C MET A 12 6.78 19.79 19.80
N VAL A 13 6.49 20.41 18.65
CA VAL A 13 5.81 21.71 18.58
C VAL A 13 4.41 21.53 17.98
N GLU A 14 3.38 21.98 18.71
CA GLU A 14 2.01 21.97 18.19
C GLU A 14 1.88 22.92 17.00
N GLY A 15 1.20 22.46 15.94
CA GLY A 15 1.05 23.16 14.68
C GLY A 15 2.15 22.85 13.66
N GLU A 16 3.30 22.34 14.09
CA GLU A 16 4.41 21.93 13.21
C GLU A 16 4.56 20.41 13.15
N ASP A 17 4.75 19.77 14.31
CA ASP A 17 5.02 18.34 14.43
C ASP A 17 3.73 17.52 14.70
N TYR A 18 2.78 18.12 15.38
CA TYR A 18 1.49 17.51 15.70
C TYR A 18 0.39 18.57 15.79
N ARG A 19 -0.86 18.12 15.77
CA ARG A 19 -2.05 18.96 15.97
C ARG A 19 -3.01 18.27 16.92
N VAL A 20 -3.46 19.01 17.92
CA VAL A 20 -4.55 18.60 18.79
C VAL A 20 -5.87 18.94 18.11
N MET A 21 -6.73 17.97 17.94
CA MET A 21 -8.02 18.14 17.26
C MET A 21 -9.18 18.08 18.23
N THR A 22 -10.09 19.03 18.12
CA THR A 22 -11.31 19.06 18.90
C THR A 22 -12.36 18.06 18.35
N PRO A 23 -13.31 17.60 19.17
CA PRO A 23 -14.41 16.75 18.70
C PRO A 23 -15.23 17.38 17.56
N ARG A 24 -15.29 18.72 17.49
CA ARG A 24 -15.97 19.46 16.41
C ARG A 24 -15.23 19.31 15.08
N GLU A 25 -13.92 19.46 15.09
CA GLU A 25 -13.07 19.30 13.90
C GLU A 25 -13.11 17.86 13.41
N LEU A 26 -13.03 16.87 14.32
CA LEU A 26 -13.09 15.46 13.97
C LEU A 26 -14.41 15.08 13.27
N ARG A 27 -15.54 15.64 13.71
CA ARG A 27 -16.84 15.42 13.03
C ARG A 27 -16.84 15.92 11.59
N GLY A 28 -16.15 17.02 11.32
CA GLY A 28 -16.01 17.59 9.98
C GLY A 28 -15.18 16.73 9.02
N LEU A 29 -14.27 15.90 9.52
CA LEU A 29 -13.38 15.07 8.72
C LEU A 29 -14.07 13.88 8.05
N ARG A 30 -15.18 13.39 8.59
CA ARG A 30 -15.84 12.17 8.10
C ARG A 30 -16.16 12.18 6.61
N ASN A 31 -16.48 13.35 6.07
CA ASN A 31 -16.85 13.53 4.67
C ASN A 31 -15.83 14.40 3.92
N SER A 32 -14.67 14.71 4.50
CA SER A 32 -13.63 15.48 3.83
C SER A 32 -12.89 14.59 2.83
N ARG A 33 -12.45 15.19 1.73
CA ARG A 33 -11.55 14.55 0.77
C ARG A 33 -10.10 14.83 1.16
N GLY A 34 -9.24 13.83 0.99
CA GLY A 34 -7.81 13.95 1.26
C GLY A 34 -7.44 13.74 2.73
N ILE A 35 -6.21 14.08 3.06
CA ILE A 35 -5.58 13.83 4.37
C ILE A 35 -5.39 15.15 5.10
N CYS A 36 -5.94 15.26 6.31
CA CYS A 36 -5.79 16.46 7.14
C CYS A 36 -4.44 16.55 7.86
N ILE A 37 -3.75 15.43 8.02
CA ILE A 37 -2.39 15.33 8.53
C ILE A 37 -1.46 14.94 7.37
N GLY A 38 -0.23 15.43 7.36
CA GLY A 38 0.74 15.09 6.32
C GLY A 38 1.06 13.60 6.27
N THR A 39 1.73 13.19 5.21
CA THR A 39 2.31 11.85 5.07
C THR A 39 3.83 11.94 5.05
N ALA A 40 4.50 10.93 5.57
CA ALA A 40 5.95 10.83 5.52
C ALA A 40 6.39 9.40 5.18
N ARG A 41 7.57 9.28 4.58
CA ARG A 41 8.24 7.99 4.37
C ARG A 41 9.19 7.64 5.51
N ALA A 42 9.02 8.28 6.67
CA ALA A 42 9.77 7.98 7.88
C ALA A 42 9.50 6.54 8.33
N ASN A 43 10.55 5.82 8.65
CA ASN A 43 10.46 4.45 9.14
C ASN A 43 11.43 4.27 10.33
N PRO A 44 10.98 4.58 11.56
CA PRO A 44 11.78 4.41 12.75
C PRO A 44 12.29 2.99 12.98
N GLY A 45 11.57 2.00 12.49
CA GLY A 45 11.94 0.59 12.58
C GLY A 45 12.89 0.09 11.48
N ARG A 46 13.33 0.93 10.54
CA ARG A 46 14.09 0.51 9.35
C ARG A 46 15.38 -0.26 9.66
N GLN A 47 16.04 0.07 10.77
CA GLN A 47 17.30 -0.58 11.16
C GLN A 47 17.10 -1.89 11.93
N ILE A 48 15.86 -2.21 12.28
CA ILE A 48 15.50 -3.42 13.00
C ILE A 48 15.12 -4.52 11.98
N THR A 49 16.10 -5.25 11.52
CA THR A 49 15.92 -6.34 10.56
C THR A 49 15.95 -7.73 11.22
N ARG A 50 16.34 -7.78 12.51
CA ARG A 50 16.38 -9.00 13.33
C ARG A 50 15.97 -8.68 14.76
N PRO A 51 15.46 -9.66 15.53
CA PRO A 51 15.05 -9.45 16.92
C PRO A 51 16.14 -8.84 17.81
N GLU A 52 17.40 -9.25 17.65
CA GLU A 52 18.55 -8.77 18.42
C GLU A 52 18.82 -7.26 18.26
N HIS A 53 18.39 -6.69 17.12
CA HIS A 53 18.57 -5.27 16.86
C HIS A 53 17.69 -4.40 17.76
N LEU A 54 16.63 -4.95 18.35
CA LEU A 54 15.79 -4.22 19.30
C LEU A 54 16.53 -3.83 20.57
N THR A 55 17.51 -4.63 21.00
CA THR A 55 18.33 -4.39 22.19
C THR A 55 19.60 -3.56 21.90
N ASN A 56 19.89 -3.31 20.61
CA ASN A 56 21.07 -2.54 20.22
C ASN A 56 20.73 -1.03 20.22
N PRO A 57 21.37 -0.21 21.09
CA PRO A 57 21.04 1.21 21.24
C PRO A 57 21.24 2.04 19.97
N GLU A 58 22.22 1.69 19.12
CA GLU A 58 22.47 2.42 17.87
C GLU A 58 21.36 2.14 16.84
N ARG A 59 20.88 0.90 16.77
CA ARG A 59 19.86 0.50 15.82
C ARG A 59 18.44 0.84 16.24
N ASN A 60 18.17 0.83 17.55
CA ASN A 60 16.84 1.15 18.07
C ASN A 60 16.66 2.64 18.41
N ALA A 61 17.68 3.47 18.26
CA ALA A 61 17.65 4.89 18.65
C ALA A 61 16.44 5.65 18.07
N SER A 62 16.07 5.37 16.82
CA SER A 62 14.93 6.03 16.17
C SER A 62 13.58 5.58 16.77
N LEU A 63 13.46 4.31 17.15
CA LEU A 63 12.27 3.78 17.87
C LEU A 63 12.20 4.37 19.29
N ALA A 64 13.33 4.42 19.99
CA ALA A 64 13.41 4.99 21.34
C ALA A 64 12.95 6.45 21.33
N ARG A 65 13.46 7.27 20.41
CA ARG A 65 13.01 8.67 20.25
C ARG A 65 11.53 8.78 19.90
N THR A 66 11.04 7.90 19.02
CA THR A 66 9.62 7.88 18.67
C THR A 66 8.75 7.56 19.88
N HIS A 67 9.13 6.56 20.69
CA HIS A 67 8.44 6.23 21.92
C HIS A 67 8.49 7.36 22.94
N GLN A 68 9.66 7.97 23.14
CA GLN A 68 9.84 9.11 24.03
C GLN A 68 8.97 10.31 23.64
N ALA A 69 8.88 10.59 22.33
CA ALA A 69 8.01 11.65 21.82
C ALA A 69 6.54 11.38 22.13
N LEU A 70 6.06 10.15 21.92
CA LEU A 70 4.69 9.75 22.24
C LEU A 70 4.42 9.84 23.75
N ALA A 71 5.36 9.41 24.57
CA ALA A 71 5.26 9.52 26.02
C ALA A 71 5.24 10.99 26.49
N ALA A 72 6.09 11.84 25.94
CA ALA A 72 6.14 13.27 26.25
C ALA A 72 4.85 14.00 25.85
N LEU A 73 4.17 13.53 24.79
CA LEU A 73 2.86 14.05 24.37
C LEU A 73 1.69 13.46 25.18
N GLY A 74 1.93 12.52 26.09
CA GLY A 74 0.89 11.84 26.86
C GLY A 74 -0.02 10.94 25.99
N VAL A 75 0.52 10.35 24.93
CA VAL A 75 -0.24 9.48 24.01
C VAL A 75 -0.40 8.09 24.61
N ASP A 76 -1.62 7.69 24.97
CA ASP A 76 -1.94 6.36 25.51
C ASP A 76 -2.27 5.33 24.42
N ALA A 77 -2.71 5.78 23.25
CA ALA A 77 -3.06 4.92 22.13
C ALA A 77 -2.67 5.55 20.79
N LEU A 78 -2.13 4.72 19.90
CA LEU A 78 -1.70 5.09 18.55
C LEU A 78 -2.50 4.28 17.52
N ILE A 79 -3.20 4.96 16.63
CA ILE A 79 -3.75 4.37 15.42
C ILE A 79 -2.76 4.63 14.28
N SER A 80 -2.06 3.59 13.86
CA SER A 80 -1.10 3.63 12.77
C SER A 80 -1.80 3.28 11.46
N ILE A 81 -1.76 4.15 10.46
CA ILE A 81 -2.45 3.98 9.18
C ILE A 81 -1.44 3.97 8.05
N GLY A 82 -1.36 2.90 7.27
CA GLY A 82 -0.42 2.82 6.14
C GLY A 82 -0.25 1.41 5.57
N GLY A 83 0.72 1.27 4.67
CA GLY A 83 1.09 -0.01 4.05
C GLY A 83 2.10 -0.80 4.89
N ASP A 84 2.73 -1.83 4.28
CA ASP A 84 3.65 -2.78 4.90
C ASP A 84 4.74 -2.15 5.76
N GLY A 85 5.41 -1.11 5.25
CA GLY A 85 6.45 -0.42 6.01
C GLY A 85 5.93 0.23 7.28
N THR A 86 4.68 0.70 7.27
CA THR A 86 4.02 1.29 8.43
C THR A 86 3.57 0.21 9.42
N LEU A 87 3.05 -0.92 8.93
CA LEU A 87 2.73 -2.09 9.76
C LEU A 87 3.98 -2.62 10.45
N MET A 88 5.08 -2.78 9.70
CA MET A 88 6.35 -3.22 10.27
C MET A 88 6.84 -2.26 11.36
N THR A 89 6.74 -0.95 11.13
CA THR A 89 7.10 0.06 12.14
C THR A 89 6.22 -0.04 13.39
N ALA A 90 4.91 -0.19 13.22
CA ALA A 90 3.96 -0.34 14.32
C ALA A 90 4.26 -1.58 15.16
N ASN A 91 4.47 -2.73 14.50
CA ASN A 91 4.85 -3.98 15.15
C ASN A 91 6.21 -3.87 15.87
N THR A 92 7.20 -3.26 15.23
CA THR A 92 8.53 -3.09 15.82
C THR A 92 8.49 -2.16 17.04
N LEU A 93 7.69 -1.09 16.99
CA LEU A 93 7.49 -0.20 18.12
C LEU A 93 6.77 -0.92 19.28
N ASN A 94 5.80 -1.77 18.99
CA ASN A 94 5.13 -2.58 20.00
C ASN A 94 6.13 -3.53 20.69
N ARG A 95 6.92 -4.27 19.91
CA ARG A 95 7.96 -5.16 20.45
C ARG A 95 9.06 -4.42 21.21
N TYR A 96 9.40 -3.21 20.82
CA TYR A 96 10.35 -2.36 21.57
C TYR A 96 9.80 -2.05 22.97
N GLN A 97 8.51 -1.79 23.09
CA GLN A 97 7.88 -1.52 24.39
C GLN A 97 7.91 -2.73 25.34
N ASP A 98 7.90 -3.95 24.82
CA ASP A 98 7.99 -5.17 25.65
C ASP A 98 9.31 -5.25 26.42
N MET A 99 10.37 -4.57 25.95
CA MET A 99 11.68 -4.53 26.58
C MET A 99 11.85 -3.36 27.56
N LEU A 100 10.88 -2.47 27.64
CA LEU A 100 10.95 -1.34 28.58
C LEU A 100 10.76 -1.85 30.03
N PRO A 101 11.39 -1.17 31.01
CA PRO A 101 11.25 -1.51 32.41
C PRO A 101 9.78 -1.45 32.87
N GLU A 102 9.49 -2.16 33.96
CA GLU A 102 8.18 -2.08 34.62
C GLU A 102 7.87 -0.64 35.03
N GLY A 103 6.62 -0.20 34.79
CA GLY A 103 6.19 1.18 35.08
C GLY A 103 6.52 2.20 33.97
N ALA A 104 7.23 1.82 32.92
CA ALA A 104 7.42 2.70 31.76
C ALA A 104 6.07 2.98 31.06
N HIS A 105 5.94 4.20 30.54
CA HIS A 105 4.76 4.55 29.72
C HIS A 105 4.64 3.62 28.53
N ARG A 106 3.42 3.09 28.32
CA ARG A 106 3.13 2.16 27.21
C ARG A 106 2.00 2.70 26.36
N VAL A 107 2.23 2.69 25.05
CA VAL A 107 1.28 3.14 24.04
C VAL A 107 0.60 1.92 23.42
N ARG A 108 -0.71 1.82 23.51
CA ARG A 108 -1.48 0.77 22.80
C ARG A 108 -1.46 1.06 21.31
N ILE A 109 -1.06 0.10 20.50
CA ILE A 109 -0.90 0.31 19.05
C ILE A 109 -1.90 -0.56 18.29
N ILE A 110 -2.66 0.09 17.40
CA ILE A 110 -3.52 -0.57 16.41
C ILE A 110 -3.08 -0.10 15.03
N HIS A 111 -2.91 -1.04 14.10
CA HIS A 111 -2.60 -0.71 12.70
C HIS A 111 -3.82 -0.89 11.81
N VAL A 112 -4.07 0.09 10.93
CA VAL A 112 -5.08 0.04 9.88
C VAL A 112 -4.37 -0.09 8.54
N PRO A 113 -4.50 -1.24 7.84
CA PRO A 113 -3.89 -1.45 6.54
C PRO A 113 -4.48 -0.52 5.49
N LYS A 114 -3.65 0.37 4.93
CA LYS A 114 -4.01 1.33 3.89
C LYS A 114 -3.15 1.08 2.65
N THR A 115 -3.72 0.40 1.70
CA THR A 115 -3.18 0.20 0.35
C THR A 115 -4.33 0.01 -0.63
N ILE A 116 -4.11 0.33 -1.89
CA ILE A 116 -5.07 0.06 -2.96
C ILE A 116 -4.88 -1.34 -3.56
N ASP A 117 -3.79 -2.03 -3.24
CA ASP A 117 -3.41 -3.31 -3.84
C ASP A 117 -4.19 -4.51 -3.27
N ASN A 118 -4.79 -4.35 -2.09
CA ASN A 118 -5.52 -5.40 -1.37
C ASN A 118 -4.70 -6.68 -1.11
N ASP A 119 -3.43 -6.53 -0.84
CA ASP A 119 -2.43 -7.60 -0.74
C ASP A 119 -2.11 -8.04 0.71
N TYR A 120 -2.96 -7.68 1.68
CA TYR A 120 -2.83 -8.11 3.08
C TYR A 120 -3.57 -9.42 3.34
N SER A 121 -2.86 -10.41 3.86
CA SER A 121 -3.47 -11.66 4.31
C SER A 121 -4.27 -11.48 5.60
N GLY A 122 -5.41 -12.18 5.70
CA GLY A 122 -6.24 -12.23 6.92
C GLY A 122 -7.28 -11.12 7.05
N ILE A 123 -7.43 -10.27 6.05
CA ILE A 123 -8.53 -9.29 5.94
C ILE A 123 -9.15 -9.37 4.55
N ASP A 124 -10.44 -9.03 4.44
CA ASP A 124 -11.17 -9.13 3.18
C ASP A 124 -10.76 -8.00 2.20
N PHE A 125 -10.54 -6.80 2.73
CA PHE A 125 -10.11 -5.66 1.91
C PHE A 125 -9.34 -4.62 2.74
N THR A 126 -8.42 -3.95 2.08
CA THR A 126 -7.61 -2.87 2.63
C THR A 126 -8.30 -1.51 2.47
N PHE A 127 -7.97 -0.57 3.36
CA PHE A 127 -8.49 0.79 3.27
C PHE A 127 -7.95 1.50 2.02
N GLY A 128 -8.87 1.89 1.14
CA GLY A 128 -8.54 2.53 -0.14
C GLY A 128 -8.78 1.68 -1.38
N PHE A 129 -8.85 0.35 -1.25
CA PHE A 129 -9.06 -0.56 -2.37
C PHE A 129 -10.34 -0.25 -3.16
N PHE A 130 -11.50 -0.25 -2.52
CA PHE A 130 -12.76 0.04 -3.20
C PHE A 130 -12.86 1.45 -3.76
N THR A 131 -12.24 2.44 -3.09
CA THR A 131 -12.17 3.80 -3.64
C THR A 131 -11.38 3.82 -4.95
N ALA A 132 -10.26 3.10 -4.99
CA ALA A 132 -9.45 2.99 -6.21
C ALA A 132 -10.23 2.27 -7.32
N VAL A 133 -10.89 1.15 -7.01
CA VAL A 133 -11.73 0.42 -7.99
C VAL A 133 -12.84 1.31 -8.55
N ASP A 134 -13.57 2.05 -7.69
CA ASP A 134 -14.66 2.94 -8.13
C ASP A 134 -14.16 4.07 -9.05
N VAL A 135 -13.05 4.70 -8.71
CA VAL A 135 -12.49 5.79 -9.54
C VAL A 135 -11.96 5.23 -10.86
N MET A 136 -11.14 4.18 -10.80
CA MET A 136 -10.46 3.65 -11.99
C MET A 136 -11.43 2.95 -12.95
N SER A 137 -12.50 2.31 -12.45
CA SER A 137 -13.53 1.73 -13.32
C SER A 137 -14.29 2.78 -14.12
N LYS A 138 -14.54 3.96 -13.54
CA LYS A 138 -15.15 5.10 -14.26
C LYS A 138 -14.25 5.63 -15.36
N GLU A 139 -12.94 5.72 -15.08
CA GLU A 139 -11.97 6.11 -16.11
C GLU A 139 -11.85 5.06 -17.22
N LEU A 140 -11.92 3.77 -16.87
CA LEU A 140 -11.92 2.70 -17.86
C LEU A 140 -13.17 2.74 -18.77
N LEU A 141 -14.34 3.07 -18.22
CA LEU A 141 -15.56 3.29 -19.02
C LEU A 141 -15.43 4.50 -19.95
N ASN A 142 -14.77 5.57 -19.53
CA ASN A 142 -14.47 6.73 -20.39
C ASN A 142 -13.53 6.32 -21.54
N LEU A 143 -12.43 5.60 -21.24
CA LEU A 143 -11.52 5.07 -22.26
C LEU A 143 -12.23 4.11 -23.24
N ARG A 144 -13.18 3.32 -22.76
CA ARG A 144 -13.99 2.44 -23.63
C ARG A 144 -14.86 3.24 -24.59
N ALA A 145 -15.49 4.33 -24.12
CA ALA A 145 -16.26 5.21 -25.00
C ALA A 145 -15.37 5.85 -26.08
N ASP A 146 -14.17 6.28 -25.69
CA ASP A 146 -13.18 6.84 -26.60
C ASP A 146 -12.66 5.79 -27.61
N ALA A 147 -12.40 4.57 -27.17
CA ALA A 147 -12.02 3.45 -28.03
C ALA A 147 -13.05 3.17 -29.14
N ILE A 148 -14.35 3.24 -28.80
CA ILE A 148 -15.43 3.07 -29.76
C ILE A 148 -15.44 4.23 -30.76
N ALA A 149 -15.29 5.47 -30.29
CA ALA A 149 -15.32 6.69 -31.13
C ALA A 149 -14.12 6.76 -32.08
N THR A 150 -12.94 6.39 -31.61
CA THR A 150 -11.67 6.47 -32.35
C THR A 150 -11.29 5.19 -33.09
N GLN A 151 -12.06 4.12 -32.90
CA GLN A 151 -11.76 2.79 -33.45
C GLN A 151 -10.38 2.26 -33.01
N SER A 152 -10.07 2.44 -31.72
CA SER A 152 -8.77 2.15 -31.12
C SER A 152 -8.86 1.05 -30.06
N TYR A 153 -7.72 0.53 -29.67
CA TYR A 153 -7.55 -0.34 -28.51
C TYR A 153 -6.76 0.38 -27.44
N PHE A 154 -7.12 0.17 -26.18
CA PHE A 154 -6.40 0.69 -25.05
C PHE A 154 -5.78 -0.44 -24.23
N VAL A 155 -4.52 -0.28 -23.88
CA VAL A 155 -3.84 -1.08 -22.86
C VAL A 155 -3.69 -0.20 -21.64
N VAL A 156 -4.25 -0.64 -20.52
CA VAL A 156 -4.27 0.12 -19.27
C VAL A 156 -3.47 -0.64 -18.22
N GLU A 157 -2.37 -0.03 -17.75
CA GLU A 157 -1.59 -0.56 -16.65
C GLU A 157 -2.17 -0.07 -15.33
N VAL A 158 -2.40 -1.00 -14.40
CA VAL A 158 -2.85 -0.71 -13.02
C VAL A 158 -1.78 -1.12 -12.03
N MET A 159 -1.76 -0.47 -10.88
CA MET A 159 -0.88 -0.88 -9.78
C MET A 159 -1.30 -2.26 -9.22
N GLY A 160 -0.37 -2.90 -8.51
CA GLY A 160 -0.56 -4.22 -7.92
C GLY A 160 0.66 -5.11 -8.19
N ARG A 161 1.77 -4.84 -7.50
CA ARG A 161 3.03 -5.57 -7.70
C ARG A 161 2.97 -7.03 -7.26
N MET A 162 2.28 -7.30 -6.16
CA MET A 162 2.25 -8.62 -5.50
C MET A 162 0.92 -9.34 -5.66
N ALA A 163 -0.11 -8.63 -6.10
CA ALA A 163 -1.46 -9.19 -6.28
C ALA A 163 -2.22 -8.42 -7.35
N GLY A 164 -2.98 -9.11 -8.16
CA GLY A 164 -3.79 -8.55 -9.25
C GLY A 164 -5.17 -8.02 -8.84
N TRP A 165 -5.49 -7.99 -7.55
CA TRP A 165 -6.83 -7.66 -7.05
C TRP A 165 -7.38 -6.34 -7.58
N LEU A 166 -6.54 -5.28 -7.61
CA LEU A 166 -6.96 -3.98 -8.13
C LEU A 166 -7.32 -4.07 -9.61
N GLY A 167 -6.46 -4.71 -10.42
CA GLY A 167 -6.71 -4.94 -11.84
C GLY A 167 -7.99 -5.73 -12.09
N TYR A 168 -8.22 -6.82 -11.35
CA TYR A 168 -9.47 -7.60 -11.46
C TYR A 168 -10.69 -6.77 -11.08
N GLY A 169 -10.64 -6.04 -9.95
CA GLY A 169 -11.74 -5.18 -9.52
C GLY A 169 -12.09 -4.11 -10.56
N VAL A 170 -11.08 -3.43 -11.08
CA VAL A 170 -11.24 -2.39 -12.13
C VAL A 170 -11.77 -3.00 -13.43
N SER A 171 -11.24 -4.15 -13.84
CA SER A 171 -11.64 -4.83 -15.08
C SER A 171 -13.08 -5.31 -15.04
N ILE A 172 -13.50 -5.90 -13.92
CA ILE A 172 -14.90 -6.37 -13.76
C ILE A 172 -15.86 -5.18 -13.73
N ALA A 173 -15.56 -4.14 -12.94
CA ALA A 173 -16.43 -2.98 -12.77
C ALA A 173 -16.43 -2.06 -14.00
N GLY A 174 -15.32 -1.98 -14.75
CA GLY A 174 -15.16 -1.16 -15.96
C GLY A 174 -15.39 -1.92 -17.27
N GLU A 175 -15.77 -3.21 -17.17
CA GLU A 175 -16.08 -4.06 -18.32
C GLU A 175 -14.91 -4.20 -19.31
N ALA A 176 -13.68 -4.39 -18.83
CA ALA A 176 -12.53 -4.68 -19.69
C ALA A 176 -12.72 -5.99 -20.45
N HIS A 177 -12.15 -6.08 -21.64
CA HIS A 177 -12.28 -7.28 -22.48
C HIS A 177 -11.29 -8.38 -22.08
N MET A 178 -10.16 -8.00 -21.48
CA MET A 178 -9.14 -8.89 -20.96
C MET A 178 -8.45 -8.22 -19.77
N MET A 179 -8.05 -9.01 -18.81
CA MET A 179 -7.19 -8.63 -17.71
C MET A 179 -6.10 -9.70 -17.57
N VAL A 180 -4.89 -9.26 -17.28
CA VAL A 180 -3.77 -10.14 -16.92
C VAL A 180 -3.15 -9.61 -15.63
N GLY A 181 -3.28 -10.37 -14.57
CA GLY A 181 -2.66 -10.11 -13.26
C GLY A 181 -1.41 -10.97 -13.05
N VAL A 182 -0.77 -10.76 -11.92
CA VAL A 182 0.41 -11.57 -11.53
C VAL A 182 0.06 -13.05 -11.37
N GLU A 183 -1.17 -13.35 -11.00
CA GLU A 183 -1.70 -14.69 -10.82
C GLU A 183 -1.96 -15.44 -12.15
N ASP A 184 -2.07 -14.69 -13.26
CA ASP A 184 -2.32 -15.26 -14.60
C ASP A 184 -1.02 -15.65 -15.33
N VAL A 185 0.15 -15.27 -14.77
CA VAL A 185 1.45 -15.58 -15.37
C VAL A 185 1.78 -17.04 -15.06
N VAL A 186 1.13 -17.93 -15.78
CA VAL A 186 1.25 -19.39 -15.67
C VAL A 186 1.24 -20.03 -17.07
N GLY A 187 1.81 -21.23 -17.18
CA GLY A 187 1.83 -22.00 -18.44
C GLY A 187 2.53 -21.22 -19.57
N GLU A 188 1.85 -21.01 -20.67
CA GLU A 188 2.40 -20.32 -21.86
C GLU A 188 2.78 -18.85 -21.63
N LEU A 189 2.25 -18.21 -20.58
CA LEU A 189 2.60 -16.83 -20.23
C LEU A 189 3.88 -16.72 -19.38
N VAL A 190 4.53 -17.82 -19.08
CA VAL A 190 5.80 -17.82 -18.33
C VAL A 190 6.98 -17.78 -19.28
N ASP A 191 7.86 -16.79 -19.14
CA ASP A 191 9.16 -16.78 -19.80
C ASP A 191 10.10 -17.78 -19.11
N GLU A 192 10.24 -18.97 -19.69
CA GLU A 192 11.14 -20.03 -19.20
C GLU A 192 12.62 -19.72 -19.43
N SER A 193 12.96 -18.74 -20.25
CA SER A 193 14.35 -18.35 -20.55
C SER A 193 15.01 -17.58 -19.39
N ALA A 194 14.21 -17.04 -18.49
CA ALA A 194 14.66 -16.28 -17.34
C ALA A 194 15.27 -17.20 -16.28
N GLY A 195 16.59 -17.22 -16.20
CA GLY A 195 17.33 -18.04 -15.25
C GLY A 195 17.08 -17.71 -13.79
N SER A 196 17.38 -18.67 -12.89
CA SER A 196 17.35 -18.48 -11.45
C SER A 196 18.35 -17.41 -10.98
N ARG A 197 17.91 -16.47 -10.15
CA ARG A 197 18.78 -15.56 -9.41
C ARG A 197 18.72 -15.89 -7.92
N ASP A 198 19.87 -16.14 -7.31
CA ASP A 198 20.02 -16.38 -5.85
C ASP A 198 19.13 -17.50 -5.30
N GLY A 199 18.88 -18.56 -6.08
CA GLY A 199 18.04 -19.69 -5.66
C GLY A 199 16.52 -19.41 -5.70
N ILE A 200 16.12 -18.24 -6.12
CA ILE A 200 14.73 -17.88 -6.40
C ILE A 200 14.54 -17.96 -7.92
N ILE A 201 13.51 -18.67 -8.36
CA ILE A 201 13.10 -18.67 -9.77
C ILE A 201 12.04 -17.56 -9.89
N PRO A 202 12.42 -16.36 -10.34
CA PRO A 202 11.44 -15.32 -10.58
C PRO A 202 10.58 -15.75 -11.79
N VAL A 203 9.29 -15.60 -11.67
CA VAL A 203 8.36 -15.82 -12.78
C VAL A 203 8.28 -14.51 -13.57
N TYR A 204 8.68 -14.54 -14.83
CA TYR A 204 8.57 -13.41 -15.75
C TYR A 204 7.47 -13.69 -16.77
N LEU A 205 6.82 -12.61 -17.19
CA LEU A 205 5.81 -12.65 -18.24
C LEU A 205 6.47 -12.79 -19.61
N ASP A 206 6.06 -13.79 -20.37
CA ASP A 206 6.37 -13.90 -21.79
C ASP A 206 5.56 -12.88 -22.58
N LEU A 207 6.24 -11.85 -23.09
CA LEU A 207 5.58 -10.75 -23.82
C LEU A 207 5.07 -11.18 -25.20
N ASP A 208 5.74 -12.11 -25.88
CA ASP A 208 5.30 -12.58 -27.18
C ASP A 208 4.02 -13.41 -27.02
N ALA A 209 3.97 -14.31 -26.05
CA ALA A 209 2.76 -15.07 -25.73
C ALA A 209 1.59 -14.15 -25.30
N LEU A 210 1.87 -13.09 -24.54
CA LEU A 210 0.85 -12.10 -24.21
C LEU A 210 0.35 -11.36 -25.44
N CYS A 211 1.24 -10.94 -26.36
CA CYS A 211 0.87 -10.27 -27.60
C CYS A 211 -0.02 -11.20 -28.48
N ASP A 212 0.34 -12.47 -28.59
CA ASP A 212 -0.44 -13.45 -29.34
C ASP A 212 -1.85 -13.60 -28.76
N ARG A 213 -1.97 -13.64 -27.43
CA ARG A 213 -3.26 -13.73 -26.75
C ARG A 213 -4.12 -12.48 -27.00
N VAL A 214 -3.53 -11.29 -27.00
CA VAL A 214 -4.22 -10.03 -27.35
C VAL A 214 -4.69 -10.04 -28.81
N ILE A 215 -3.82 -10.45 -29.75
CA ILE A 215 -4.14 -10.54 -31.19
C ILE A 215 -5.28 -11.53 -31.41
N GLN A 216 -5.24 -12.69 -30.78
CA GLN A 216 -6.28 -13.70 -30.88
C GLN A 216 -7.64 -13.18 -30.35
N LEU A 217 -7.63 -12.42 -29.24
CA LEU A 217 -8.82 -11.78 -28.72
C LEU A 217 -9.41 -10.79 -29.74
N ILE A 218 -8.58 -9.92 -30.32
CA ILE A 218 -8.99 -8.95 -31.33
C ILE A 218 -9.61 -9.66 -32.54
N GLN A 219 -8.94 -10.67 -33.11
CA GLN A 219 -9.42 -11.44 -34.24
C GLN A 219 -10.76 -12.14 -33.96
N THR A 220 -10.88 -12.73 -32.76
CA THR A 220 -12.12 -13.40 -32.34
C THR A 220 -13.28 -12.39 -32.22
N ARG A 221 -13.04 -11.20 -31.75
CA ARG A 221 -14.05 -10.15 -31.65
C ARG A 221 -14.45 -9.63 -33.02
N GLN A 222 -13.48 -9.37 -33.88
CA GLN A 222 -13.75 -8.97 -35.29
C GLN A 222 -14.57 -10.00 -36.06
N ALA A 223 -14.25 -11.28 -35.91
CA ALA A 223 -15.03 -12.36 -36.54
C ALA A 223 -16.50 -12.43 -36.07
N LYS A 224 -16.77 -11.92 -34.85
CA LYS A 224 -18.13 -11.79 -34.30
C LYS A 224 -18.80 -10.44 -34.63
N GLY A 225 -18.21 -9.63 -35.50
CA GLY A 225 -18.70 -8.29 -35.83
C GLY A 225 -18.60 -7.28 -34.67
N LYS A 226 -17.78 -7.59 -33.66
CA LYS A 226 -17.50 -6.68 -32.54
C LYS A 226 -16.14 -6.05 -32.82
N THR A 227 -16.15 -4.84 -33.28
CA THR A 227 -14.95 -4.00 -33.44
C THR A 227 -14.82 -3.14 -32.19
N TYR A 228 -13.62 -3.14 -31.57
CA TYR A 228 -13.23 -2.45 -30.32
C TYR A 228 -13.93 -2.89 -29.05
#